data_cc106a4ed52adf510d4bf8aa2089e223
#
_entry.id   cc106a4ed52adf510d4bf8aa2089e223
#
_cell.length_a   1.000
_cell.length_b   1.000
_cell.length_c   1.000
_cell.angle_alpha   90.00
_cell.angle_beta   90.00
_cell.angle_gamma   90.00
#
_symmetry.space_group_name_H-M   'P 1'
#
loop_
_entity.id
_entity.type
_entity.pdbx_description
1 polymer ?
#
loop_
_entity_poly.entity_id
_entity_poly.type
_entity_poly.pdbx_seq_one_letter_code
_entity_poly.pdbx_strand_id
1 'polypeptide(L)'
;MEPDRGFRQAASAHDTFYDFISLSPETLHNYLWAMSDRGIPRSLRMIEGFGIHSYRFINARGESVFFRYHWRPRLQLQSHVWDEAVKVAGADPDYHRRDLFETLFENGDEVVWDFGVQIFTQEQADKFPFDHLDATKLIPEELVPVKVVGKMVLNRYPDNFFAETEQVAFCPANIVPGIDFSNDPLLQGRLFSYLDTQLSRLGSPNFAQLPIN
;
A
#
# COMPACT_ATOMS: atom_id res chain seq x y z
N MET A 1 20.60 -12.46 -8.32
CA MET A 1 21.87 -13.21 -8.40
C MET A 1 22.84 -12.47 -7.51
N GLU A 2 23.52 -13.15 -6.66
CA GLU A 2 24.51 -12.55 -5.76
C GLU A 2 25.71 -12.05 -6.62
N PRO A 3 26.12 -10.75 -6.50
CA PRO A 3 27.05 -10.13 -7.46
C PRO A 3 28.44 -10.76 -7.45
N ASP A 4 28.98 -11.06 -6.27
CA ASP A 4 30.37 -11.51 -6.12
C ASP A 4 30.60 -12.93 -6.61
N ARG A 5 29.64 -13.81 -6.39
CA ARG A 5 29.78 -15.26 -6.63
C ARG A 5 28.86 -15.79 -7.71
N GLY A 6 27.94 -14.98 -8.19
CA GLY A 6 26.97 -15.36 -9.21
C GLY A 6 25.94 -16.41 -8.75
N PHE A 7 25.80 -16.63 -7.44
CA PHE A 7 24.81 -17.57 -6.92
C PHE A 7 23.39 -17.04 -7.11
N ARG A 8 22.50 -17.94 -7.41
CA ARG A 8 21.06 -17.63 -7.42
C ARG A 8 20.55 -17.61 -5.99
N GLN A 9 20.42 -16.43 -5.44
CA GLN A 9 19.77 -16.22 -4.15
C GLN A 9 18.50 -15.41 -4.33
N ALA A 10 17.46 -15.81 -3.62
CA ALA A 10 16.21 -15.07 -3.57
C ALA A 10 16.30 -13.85 -2.63
N ALA A 11 17.24 -13.85 -1.70
CA ALA A 11 17.38 -12.81 -0.70
C ALA A 11 18.39 -11.74 -1.15
N SER A 12 17.95 -10.49 -1.18
CA SER A 12 18.79 -9.29 -1.29
C SER A 12 19.11 -8.71 0.09
N ALA A 13 19.18 -9.57 1.11
CA ALA A 13 19.43 -9.19 2.50
C ALA A 13 20.94 -9.13 2.81
N HIS A 14 21.24 -8.65 4.02
CA HIS A 14 22.58 -8.61 4.60
C HIS A 14 23.54 -7.70 3.82
N ASP A 15 24.74 -8.14 3.55
CA ASP A 15 25.83 -7.35 2.96
C ASP A 15 25.45 -6.74 1.59
N THR A 16 24.84 -7.50 0.69
CA THR A 16 24.41 -7.02 -0.63
C THR A 16 23.37 -5.88 -0.52
N PHE A 17 22.44 -5.99 0.40
CA PHE A 17 21.44 -4.96 0.65
C PHE A 17 22.06 -3.68 1.23
N TYR A 18 22.93 -3.82 2.22
CA TYR A 18 23.61 -2.67 2.83
C TYR A 18 24.60 -2.00 1.88
N ASP A 19 25.28 -2.76 1.03
CA ASP A 19 26.10 -2.22 -0.02
C ASP A 19 25.31 -1.36 -0.98
N PHE A 20 24.16 -1.85 -1.45
CA PHE A 20 23.24 -1.09 -2.29
C PHE A 20 22.81 0.23 -1.64
N ILE A 21 22.34 0.19 -0.38
CA ILE A 21 21.89 1.40 0.33
C ILE A 21 23.03 2.39 0.52
N SER A 22 24.24 1.93 0.86
CA SER A 22 25.39 2.79 1.07
C SER A 22 25.84 3.53 -0.19
N LEU A 23 25.61 2.94 -1.36
CA LEU A 23 25.92 3.51 -2.66
C LEU A 23 24.76 4.28 -3.30
N SER A 24 23.55 4.16 -2.76
CA SER A 24 22.32 4.77 -3.29
C SER A 24 21.61 5.59 -2.19
N PRO A 25 22.13 6.78 -1.84
CA PRO A 25 21.64 7.56 -0.69
C PRO A 25 20.20 8.01 -0.83
N GLU A 26 19.63 8.06 -2.03
CA GLU A 26 18.21 8.33 -2.29
C GLU A 26 17.27 7.28 -1.67
N THR A 27 17.76 6.10 -1.32
CA THR A 27 16.99 5.04 -0.67
C THR A 27 16.89 5.22 0.84
N LEU A 28 17.68 6.13 1.44
CA LEU A 28 17.87 6.23 2.89
C LEU A 28 16.56 6.51 3.64
N HIS A 29 15.70 7.37 3.10
CA HIS A 29 14.42 7.70 3.75
C HIS A 29 13.55 6.45 3.93
N ASN A 30 13.37 5.66 2.89
CA ASN A 30 12.60 4.42 2.96
C ASN A 30 13.26 3.37 3.88
N TYR A 31 14.59 3.28 3.82
CA TYR A 31 15.36 2.39 4.70
C TYR A 31 15.15 2.74 6.18
N LEU A 32 15.29 4.00 6.55
CA LEU A 32 15.08 4.46 7.93
C LEU A 32 13.65 4.21 8.40
N TRP A 33 12.67 4.39 7.53
CA TRP A 33 11.28 4.08 7.86
C TRP A 33 11.06 2.58 8.10
N ALA A 34 11.61 1.74 7.25
CA ALA A 34 11.53 0.28 7.41
C ALA A 34 12.20 -0.22 8.68
N MET A 35 13.28 0.45 9.12
CA MET A 35 14.04 0.12 10.34
C MET A 35 13.54 0.87 11.59
N SER A 36 12.52 1.71 11.45
CA SER A 36 11.88 2.40 12.57
C SER A 36 10.76 1.56 13.19
N ASP A 37 10.09 2.14 14.18
CA ASP A 37 8.89 1.57 14.81
C ASP A 37 7.79 1.19 13.81
N ARG A 38 7.77 1.82 12.62
CA ARG A 38 6.86 1.45 11.54
C ARG A 38 7.03 0.00 11.05
N GLY A 39 8.23 -0.56 11.19
CA GLY A 39 8.56 -1.94 10.82
C GLY A 39 8.09 -3.01 11.81
N ILE A 40 7.73 -2.61 13.03
CA ILE A 40 7.33 -3.51 14.13
C ILE A 40 6.00 -3.10 14.77
N PRO A 41 4.93 -2.88 13.99
CA PRO A 41 3.64 -2.44 14.54
C PRO A 41 3.03 -3.52 15.45
N ARG A 42 2.32 -3.09 16.49
CA ARG A 42 1.61 -4.01 17.40
C ARG A 42 0.45 -4.72 16.76
N SER A 43 -0.16 -4.11 15.74
CA SER A 43 -1.34 -4.66 15.08
C SER A 43 -1.42 -4.16 13.63
N LEU A 44 -1.95 -5.00 12.74
CA LEU A 44 -2.34 -4.57 11.40
C LEU A 44 -3.35 -3.41 11.42
N ARG A 45 -4.15 -3.32 12.48
CA ARG A 45 -5.17 -2.27 12.68
C ARG A 45 -4.59 -0.87 12.89
N MET A 46 -3.28 -0.77 13.13
CA MET A 46 -2.55 0.46 13.42
C MET A 46 -1.70 0.92 12.24
N ILE A 47 -1.70 0.20 11.11
CA ILE A 47 -0.87 0.49 9.96
C ILE A 47 -1.52 1.55 9.09
N GLU A 48 -0.77 2.61 8.76
CA GLU A 48 -1.17 3.61 7.78
C GLU A 48 -1.07 3.06 6.36
N GLY A 49 -1.98 3.50 5.49
CA GLY A 49 -1.96 3.19 4.07
C GLY A 49 -1.72 4.43 3.21
N PHE A 50 -0.91 4.28 2.16
CA PHE A 50 -0.54 5.37 1.27
C PHE A 50 -0.87 5.01 -0.18
N GLY A 51 -1.59 5.90 -0.85
CA GLY A 51 -1.76 5.85 -2.31
C GLY A 51 -0.60 6.58 -2.96
N ILE A 52 0.45 5.85 -3.35
CA ILE A 52 1.70 6.44 -3.86
C ILE A 52 1.59 7.00 -5.28
N HIS A 53 0.60 6.55 -6.07
CA HIS A 53 0.37 7.07 -7.41
C HIS A 53 -0.53 8.29 -7.38
N SER A 54 -0.23 9.26 -8.24
CA SER A 54 -1.15 10.35 -8.51
C SER A 54 -2.19 9.86 -9.52
N TYR A 55 -3.46 9.88 -9.10
CA TYR A 55 -4.62 9.68 -9.97
C TYR A 55 -5.27 11.01 -10.30
N ARG A 56 -6.30 11.00 -11.12
CA ARG A 56 -7.06 12.19 -11.50
C ARG A 56 -8.52 12.04 -11.12
N PHE A 57 -9.08 13.06 -10.48
CA PHE A 57 -10.52 13.23 -10.44
C PHE A 57 -10.98 13.99 -11.68
N ILE A 58 -12.07 13.53 -12.27
CA ILE A 58 -12.68 14.18 -13.44
C ILE A 58 -14.15 14.45 -13.13
N ASN A 59 -14.57 15.71 -13.25
CA ASN A 59 -15.97 16.10 -13.04
C ASN A 59 -16.80 15.98 -14.32
N ALA A 60 -18.10 16.24 -14.20
CA ALA A 60 -19.05 16.17 -15.34
C ALA A 60 -18.75 17.17 -16.48
N ARG A 61 -17.91 18.19 -16.23
CA ARG A 61 -17.48 19.17 -17.25
C ARG A 61 -16.17 18.77 -17.93
N GLY A 62 -15.57 17.65 -17.54
CA GLY A 62 -14.27 17.20 -18.04
C GLY A 62 -13.07 17.91 -17.39
N GLU A 63 -13.31 18.75 -16.38
CA GLU A 63 -12.21 19.35 -15.61
C GLU A 63 -11.56 18.30 -14.72
N SER A 64 -10.23 18.30 -14.64
CA SER A 64 -9.50 17.31 -13.87
C SER A 64 -8.52 17.94 -12.89
N VAL A 65 -8.35 17.28 -11.75
CA VAL A 65 -7.34 17.58 -10.76
C VAL A 65 -6.62 16.29 -10.36
N PHE A 66 -5.39 16.38 -9.89
CA PHE A 66 -4.68 15.24 -9.35
C PHE A 66 -5.08 14.98 -7.91
N PHE A 67 -4.95 13.72 -7.48
CA PHE A 67 -5.11 13.37 -6.09
C PHE A 67 -4.28 12.15 -5.70
N ARG A 68 -4.02 12.04 -4.38
CA ARG A 68 -3.45 10.84 -3.73
C ARG A 68 -4.30 10.43 -2.55
N TYR A 69 -4.37 9.12 -2.31
CA TYR A 69 -5.08 8.54 -1.18
C TYR A 69 -4.24 8.47 0.08
N HIS A 70 -4.91 8.58 1.24
CA HIS A 70 -4.34 8.31 2.55
C HIS A 70 -5.33 7.53 3.40
N TRP A 71 -4.84 6.51 4.10
CA TRP A 71 -5.60 5.74 5.06
C TRP A 71 -4.96 5.90 6.43
N ARG A 72 -5.64 6.58 7.34
CA ARG A 72 -5.15 6.85 8.69
C ARG A 72 -5.92 6.01 9.69
N PRO A 73 -5.26 5.06 10.39
CA PRO A 73 -5.94 4.24 11.38
C PRO A 73 -6.42 5.13 12.54
N ARG A 74 -7.63 4.89 13.01
CA ARG A 74 -8.13 5.58 14.22
C ARG A 74 -7.43 5.12 15.47
N LEU A 75 -6.97 3.87 15.50
CA LEU A 75 -5.98 3.43 16.45
C LEU A 75 -4.64 4.02 16.01
N GLN A 76 -4.07 4.90 16.80
CA GLN A 76 -2.77 5.47 16.50
C GLN A 76 -1.70 4.37 16.43
N LEU A 77 -0.68 4.56 15.62
CA LEU A 77 0.44 3.64 15.49
C LEU A 77 1.09 3.40 16.87
N GLN A 78 1.14 2.13 17.25
CA GLN A 78 1.92 1.65 18.39
C GLN A 78 2.84 0.54 17.89
N SER A 79 4.05 0.49 18.41
CA SER A 79 5.04 -0.52 18.07
C SER A 79 5.32 -1.45 19.25
N HIS A 80 5.84 -2.62 18.94
CA HIS A 80 6.53 -3.43 19.92
C HIS A 80 7.83 -2.76 20.35
N VAL A 81 8.36 -3.14 21.52
CA VAL A 81 9.77 -2.93 21.81
C VAL A 81 10.58 -4.03 21.13
N TRP A 82 11.86 -3.77 20.86
CA TRP A 82 12.67 -4.66 20.01
C TRP A 82 12.73 -6.11 20.48
N ASP A 83 12.97 -6.34 21.76
CA ASP A 83 13.04 -7.70 22.32
C ASP A 83 11.69 -8.44 22.28
N GLU A 84 10.57 -7.75 22.42
CA GLU A 84 9.24 -8.28 22.19
C GLU A 84 9.04 -8.66 20.71
N ALA A 85 9.40 -7.77 19.78
CA ALA A 85 9.30 -8.02 18.36
C ALA A 85 10.08 -9.28 17.93
N VAL A 86 11.30 -9.44 18.42
CA VAL A 86 12.14 -10.62 18.15
C VAL A 86 11.49 -11.89 18.68
N LYS A 87 10.92 -11.86 19.88
CA LYS A 87 10.22 -13.02 20.46
C LYS A 87 8.98 -13.39 19.65
N VAL A 88 8.14 -12.40 19.33
CA VAL A 88 6.91 -12.62 18.57
C VAL A 88 7.24 -13.19 17.19
N ALA A 89 8.22 -12.64 16.49
CA ALA A 89 8.63 -13.11 15.17
C ALA A 89 9.05 -14.57 15.14
N GLY A 90 9.71 -15.05 16.21
CA GLY A 90 10.15 -16.45 16.31
C GLY A 90 9.13 -17.40 16.93
N ALA A 91 8.36 -16.94 17.90
CA ALA A 91 7.47 -17.81 18.70
C ALA A 91 6.02 -17.85 18.19
N ASP A 92 5.58 -16.81 17.48
CA ASP A 92 4.19 -16.66 17.07
C ASP A 92 4.06 -16.00 15.67
N PRO A 93 4.31 -16.73 14.59
CA PRO A 93 4.25 -16.19 13.24
C PRO A 93 2.85 -15.77 12.79
N ASP A 94 1.81 -16.18 13.53
CA ASP A 94 0.41 -15.85 13.25
C ASP A 94 -0.12 -14.68 14.09
N TYR A 95 0.72 -14.04 14.89
CA TYR A 95 0.33 -12.99 15.82
C TYR A 95 -0.57 -11.92 15.20
N HIS A 96 -0.16 -11.31 14.09
CA HIS A 96 -0.93 -10.26 13.44
C HIS A 96 -2.24 -10.76 12.80
N ARG A 97 -2.22 -11.96 12.22
CA ARG A 97 -3.43 -12.56 11.63
C ARG A 97 -4.44 -12.88 12.71
N ARG A 98 -3.98 -13.42 13.85
CA ARG A 98 -4.84 -13.74 14.99
C ARG A 98 -5.43 -12.48 15.60
N ASP A 99 -4.66 -11.43 15.83
CA ASP A 99 -5.15 -10.15 16.36
C ASP A 99 -6.32 -9.61 15.52
N LEU A 100 -6.18 -9.63 14.20
CA LEU A 100 -7.24 -9.17 13.31
C LEU A 100 -8.46 -10.10 13.32
N PHE A 101 -8.25 -11.41 13.33
CA PHE A 101 -9.31 -12.41 13.40
C PHE A 101 -10.11 -12.29 14.71
N GLU A 102 -9.44 -12.29 15.85
CA GLU A 102 -10.07 -12.14 17.16
C GLU A 102 -10.88 -10.85 17.25
N THR A 103 -10.32 -9.75 16.76
CA THR A 103 -10.99 -8.44 16.74
C THR A 103 -12.29 -8.48 15.93
N LEU A 104 -12.25 -8.95 14.69
CA LEU A 104 -13.38 -8.88 13.77
C LEU A 104 -14.40 -10.01 13.99
N PHE A 105 -13.93 -11.22 14.28
CA PHE A 105 -14.77 -12.42 14.33
C PHE A 105 -15.21 -12.77 15.75
N GLU A 106 -14.27 -12.86 16.69
CA GLU A 106 -14.59 -13.29 18.06
C GLU A 106 -15.21 -12.17 18.88
N ASN A 107 -14.63 -10.97 18.82
CA ASN A 107 -15.12 -9.82 19.59
C ASN A 107 -16.24 -9.07 18.87
N GLY A 108 -16.31 -9.15 17.54
CA GLY A 108 -17.27 -8.40 16.73
C GLY A 108 -16.99 -6.89 16.70
N ASP A 109 -15.73 -6.49 16.94
CA ASP A 109 -15.31 -5.09 16.93
C ASP A 109 -15.12 -4.57 15.50
N GLU A 110 -15.27 -3.27 15.32
CA GLU A 110 -14.98 -2.60 14.06
C GLU A 110 -13.54 -2.08 14.03
N VAL A 111 -12.88 -2.21 12.88
CA VAL A 111 -11.58 -1.61 12.62
C VAL A 111 -11.72 -0.49 11.60
N VAL A 112 -11.29 0.72 11.96
CA VAL A 112 -11.62 1.92 11.20
C VAL A 112 -10.37 2.69 10.78
N TRP A 113 -10.29 3.04 9.49
CA TRP A 113 -9.36 4.02 8.93
C TRP A 113 -10.12 5.22 8.42
N ASP A 114 -9.65 6.42 8.74
CA ASP A 114 -10.10 7.63 8.08
C ASP A 114 -9.51 7.68 6.66
N PHE A 115 -10.38 7.94 5.69
CA PHE A 115 -10.00 8.06 4.29
C PHE A 115 -9.76 9.53 3.95
N GLY A 116 -8.53 9.84 3.61
CA GLY A 116 -8.09 11.17 3.26
C GLY A 116 -7.62 11.27 1.81
N VAL A 117 -7.67 12.47 1.28
CA VAL A 117 -7.17 12.80 -0.05
C VAL A 117 -6.34 14.08 -0.02
N GLN A 118 -5.23 14.07 -0.76
CA GLN A 118 -4.51 15.27 -1.16
C GLN A 118 -4.93 15.62 -2.59
N ILE A 119 -5.51 16.79 -2.80
CA ILE A 119 -6.00 17.25 -4.12
C ILE A 119 -5.20 18.46 -4.55
N PHE A 120 -4.67 18.44 -5.76
CA PHE A 120 -3.87 19.53 -6.33
C PHE A 120 -4.08 19.67 -7.84
N THR A 121 -3.90 20.88 -8.33
CA THR A 121 -4.01 21.20 -9.75
C THR A 121 -2.69 20.98 -10.50
N GLN A 122 -2.73 21.00 -11.84
CA GLN A 122 -1.50 20.97 -12.65
C GLN A 122 -0.58 22.15 -12.30
N GLU A 123 -1.15 23.36 -12.14
CA GLU A 123 -0.37 24.56 -11.80
C GLU A 123 0.32 24.47 -10.43
N GLN A 124 -0.26 23.75 -9.48
CA GLN A 124 0.36 23.47 -8.20
C GLN A 124 1.48 22.44 -8.36
N ALA A 125 1.20 21.37 -9.12
CA ALA A 125 2.18 20.32 -9.40
C ALA A 125 3.44 20.87 -10.09
N ASP A 126 3.27 21.79 -11.03
CA ASP A 126 4.38 22.43 -11.75
C ASP A 126 5.31 23.28 -10.85
N LYS A 127 4.84 23.62 -9.66
CA LYS A 127 5.63 24.37 -8.66
C LYS A 127 6.32 23.48 -7.65
N PHE A 128 6.06 22.16 -7.63
CA PHE A 128 6.72 21.27 -6.71
C PHE A 128 8.21 21.14 -7.05
N PRO A 129 9.09 21.07 -6.05
CA PRO A 129 10.51 20.84 -6.26
C PRO A 129 10.85 19.37 -6.60
N PHE A 130 9.84 18.57 -6.89
CA PHE A 130 9.94 17.14 -7.23
C PHE A 130 8.85 16.77 -8.24
N ASP A 131 9.04 15.65 -8.93
CA ASP A 131 8.03 15.10 -9.84
C ASP A 131 6.96 14.33 -9.03
N HIS A 132 5.72 14.82 -9.07
CA HIS A 132 4.59 14.16 -8.42
C HIS A 132 4.16 12.85 -9.12
N LEU A 133 4.65 12.58 -10.32
CA LEU A 133 4.44 11.32 -11.05
C LEU A 133 5.50 10.26 -10.70
N ASP A 134 6.53 10.65 -9.95
CA ASP A 134 7.49 9.72 -9.39
C ASP A 134 6.88 9.08 -8.12
N ALA A 135 6.60 7.78 -8.18
CA ALA A 135 6.01 7.02 -7.08
C ALA A 135 6.89 6.92 -5.83
N THR A 136 8.17 7.29 -5.93
CA THR A 136 9.09 7.35 -4.78
C THR A 136 8.98 8.66 -3.99
N LYS A 137 8.27 9.65 -4.50
CA LYS A 137 8.15 10.98 -3.89
C LYS A 137 6.86 11.12 -3.09
N LEU A 138 6.99 11.59 -1.86
CA LEU A 138 5.85 12.00 -1.02
C LEU A 138 5.47 13.45 -1.33
N ILE A 139 4.19 13.77 -1.18
CA ILE A 139 3.72 15.17 -1.22
C ILE A 139 3.60 15.64 0.23
N PRO A 140 4.45 16.57 0.69
CA PRO A 140 4.36 17.13 2.05
C PRO A 140 2.99 17.77 2.30
N GLU A 141 2.45 17.57 3.51
CA GLU A 141 1.14 18.15 3.89
C GLU A 141 1.17 19.67 3.98
N GLU A 142 2.34 20.25 4.18
CA GLU A 142 2.57 21.70 4.15
C GLU A 142 2.33 22.28 2.75
N LEU A 143 2.54 21.49 1.69
CA LEU A 143 2.25 21.89 0.31
C LEU A 143 0.81 21.59 -0.06
N VAL A 144 0.34 20.38 0.29
CA VAL A 144 -1.03 19.93 0.01
C VAL A 144 -1.56 19.18 1.22
N PRO A 145 -2.42 19.78 2.03
CA PRO A 145 -2.95 19.13 3.23
C PRO A 145 -3.85 17.94 2.87
N VAL A 146 -3.79 16.90 3.69
CA VAL A 146 -4.71 15.76 3.61
C VAL A 146 -6.08 16.17 4.14
N LYS A 147 -7.12 16.02 3.33
CA LYS A 147 -8.51 16.22 3.70
C LYS A 147 -9.19 14.89 3.93
N VAL A 148 -9.69 14.66 5.13
CA VAL A 148 -10.51 13.48 5.42
C VAL A 148 -11.87 13.67 4.76
N VAL A 149 -12.25 12.71 3.92
CA VAL A 149 -13.49 12.74 3.13
C VAL A 149 -14.41 11.54 3.40
N GLY A 150 -13.92 10.55 4.13
CA GLY A 150 -14.69 9.35 4.44
C GLY A 150 -13.96 8.44 5.43
N LYS A 151 -14.44 7.22 5.52
CA LYS A 151 -13.82 6.18 6.34
C LYS A 151 -13.95 4.82 5.68
N MET A 152 -12.99 3.93 5.94
CA MET A 152 -13.08 2.50 5.69
C MET A 152 -13.35 1.81 7.02
N VAL A 153 -14.34 0.95 7.04
CA VAL A 153 -14.72 0.16 8.22
C VAL A 153 -14.64 -1.31 7.88
N LEU A 154 -13.77 -2.04 8.55
CA LEU A 154 -13.79 -3.49 8.55
C LEU A 154 -14.68 -3.93 9.72
N ASN A 155 -15.79 -4.56 9.42
CA ASN A 155 -16.79 -4.99 10.41
C ASN A 155 -17.27 -6.43 10.21
N ARG A 156 -16.57 -7.18 9.37
CA ARG A 156 -16.86 -8.59 9.12
C ARG A 156 -15.60 -9.33 8.68
N TYR A 157 -15.47 -10.56 9.10
CA TYR A 157 -14.46 -11.48 8.62
C TYR A 157 -15.03 -12.32 7.44
N PRO A 158 -14.22 -12.76 6.47
CA PRO A 158 -14.70 -13.63 5.40
C PRO A 158 -15.26 -14.96 5.91
N ASP A 159 -16.38 -15.38 5.35
CA ASP A 159 -17.00 -16.69 5.68
C ASP A 159 -16.27 -17.84 4.96
N ASN A 160 -15.77 -17.58 3.77
CA ASN A 160 -15.05 -18.57 2.96
C ASN A 160 -13.78 -17.93 2.38
N PHE A 161 -12.64 -18.30 2.93
CA PHE A 161 -11.34 -17.76 2.53
C PHE A 161 -11.05 -17.96 1.03
N PHE A 162 -11.34 -19.15 0.49
CA PHE A 162 -11.08 -19.44 -0.93
C PHE A 162 -11.91 -18.54 -1.86
N ALA A 163 -13.20 -18.44 -1.62
CA ALA A 163 -14.11 -17.66 -2.47
C ALA A 163 -13.95 -16.15 -2.30
N GLU A 164 -13.69 -15.66 -1.09
CA GLU A 164 -13.77 -14.24 -0.75
C GLU A 164 -12.40 -13.57 -0.55
N THR A 165 -11.31 -14.33 -0.51
CA THR A 165 -9.96 -13.79 -0.31
C THR A 165 -8.96 -14.33 -1.31
N GLU A 166 -8.82 -15.65 -1.44
CA GLU A 166 -7.82 -16.26 -2.33
C GLU A 166 -8.04 -15.91 -3.80
N GLN A 167 -9.31 -15.85 -4.24
CA GLN A 167 -9.69 -15.56 -5.62
C GLN A 167 -9.79 -14.04 -5.93
N VAL A 168 -9.52 -13.17 -4.99
CA VAL A 168 -9.53 -11.72 -5.22
C VAL A 168 -8.47 -11.33 -6.24
N ALA A 169 -8.88 -10.54 -7.23
CA ALA A 169 -8.02 -10.05 -8.31
C ALA A 169 -7.88 -8.53 -8.24
N PHE A 170 -7.12 -8.02 -7.27
CA PHE A 170 -6.83 -6.58 -7.21
C PHE A 170 -6.08 -6.11 -8.45
N CYS A 171 -6.48 -4.95 -8.97
CA CYS A 171 -5.82 -4.30 -10.09
C CYS A 171 -5.97 -2.77 -9.97
N PRO A 172 -4.90 -1.98 -10.13
CA PRO A 172 -4.99 -0.52 -10.17
C PRO A 172 -5.88 0.02 -11.27
N ALA A 173 -6.17 -0.79 -12.30
CA ALA A 173 -7.07 -0.43 -13.38
C ALA A 173 -8.57 -0.48 -12.99
N ASN A 174 -8.91 -1.06 -11.85
CA ASN A 174 -10.28 -1.14 -11.35
C ASN A 174 -10.67 0.20 -10.72
N ILE A 175 -11.02 1.16 -11.55
CA ILE A 175 -11.44 2.51 -11.15
C ILE A 175 -12.95 2.69 -11.34
N VAL A 176 -13.49 3.67 -10.63
CA VAL A 176 -14.91 4.05 -10.73
C VAL A 176 -15.08 5.32 -11.59
N PRO A 177 -16.28 5.59 -12.14
CA PRO A 177 -16.55 6.82 -12.86
C PRO A 177 -16.16 8.06 -12.04
N GLY A 178 -15.48 9.02 -12.69
CA GLY A 178 -14.93 10.22 -12.05
C GLY A 178 -13.48 10.07 -11.59
N ILE A 179 -12.89 8.89 -11.70
CA ILE A 179 -11.45 8.66 -11.49
C ILE A 179 -10.81 8.25 -12.81
N ASP A 180 -9.60 8.74 -13.06
CA ASP A 180 -8.79 8.36 -14.22
C ASP A 180 -7.30 8.29 -13.85
N PHE A 181 -6.50 7.76 -14.74
CA PHE A 181 -5.07 7.57 -14.56
C PHE A 181 -4.29 8.85 -14.84
N SER A 182 -3.12 8.95 -14.25
CA SER A 182 -2.10 9.91 -14.61
C SER A 182 -1.06 9.29 -15.55
N ASN A 183 -0.10 10.11 -15.99
CA ASN A 183 1.04 9.67 -16.78
C ASN A 183 2.19 9.09 -15.91
N ASP A 184 1.94 8.75 -14.66
CA ASP A 184 2.89 8.02 -13.82
C ASP A 184 3.31 6.72 -14.54
N PRO A 185 4.59 6.57 -14.91
CA PRO A 185 5.04 5.45 -15.73
C PRO A 185 4.93 4.11 -14.98
N LEU A 186 5.12 4.12 -13.67
CA LEU A 186 4.95 2.92 -12.86
C LEU A 186 3.48 2.52 -12.76
N LEU A 187 2.56 3.48 -12.58
CA LEU A 187 1.12 3.21 -12.63
C LEU A 187 0.72 2.60 -13.97
N GLN A 188 1.16 3.20 -15.08
CA GLN A 188 0.88 2.67 -16.42
C GLN A 188 1.37 1.24 -16.60
N GLY A 189 2.56 0.91 -16.13
CA GLY A 189 3.10 -0.46 -16.13
C GLY A 189 2.27 -1.41 -15.25
N ARG A 190 1.78 -0.95 -14.11
CA ARG A 190 0.94 -1.74 -13.21
C ARG A 190 -0.41 -2.11 -13.81
N LEU A 191 -0.99 -1.29 -14.69
CA LEU A 191 -2.25 -1.60 -15.36
C LEU A 191 -2.15 -2.88 -16.20
N PHE A 192 -0.99 -3.14 -16.80
CA PHE A 192 -0.72 -4.37 -17.55
C PHE A 192 -0.32 -5.54 -16.66
N SER A 193 0.62 -5.31 -15.75
CA SER A 193 1.21 -6.37 -14.94
C SER A 193 0.20 -7.08 -14.05
N TYR A 194 -0.80 -6.36 -13.53
CA TYR A 194 -1.84 -7.00 -12.71
C TYR A 194 -2.77 -7.89 -13.53
N LEU A 195 -3.10 -7.53 -14.75
CA LEU A 195 -3.90 -8.39 -15.63
C LEU A 195 -3.15 -9.70 -15.95
N ASP A 196 -1.88 -9.60 -16.32
CA ASP A 196 -1.03 -10.76 -16.58
C ASP A 196 -0.87 -11.65 -15.35
N THR A 197 -0.58 -11.04 -14.21
CA THR A 197 -0.46 -11.76 -12.93
C THR A 197 -1.73 -12.50 -12.56
N GLN A 198 -2.91 -11.89 -12.69
CA GLN A 198 -4.17 -12.53 -12.31
C GLN A 198 -4.54 -13.68 -13.28
N LEU A 199 -4.26 -13.54 -14.57
CA LEU A 199 -4.39 -14.65 -15.52
C LEU A 199 -3.56 -15.87 -15.12
N SER A 200 -2.30 -15.65 -14.76
CA SER A 200 -1.39 -16.72 -14.34
C SER A 200 -1.80 -17.33 -13.00
N ARG A 201 -2.12 -16.48 -12.02
CA ARG A 201 -2.42 -16.91 -10.64
C ARG A 201 -3.75 -17.65 -10.55
N LEU A 202 -4.79 -17.16 -11.22
CA LEU A 202 -6.14 -17.74 -11.17
C LEU A 202 -6.38 -18.77 -12.27
N GLY A 203 -5.51 -18.84 -13.26
CA GLY A 203 -5.54 -19.87 -14.30
C GLY A 203 -6.74 -19.79 -15.25
N SER A 204 -7.42 -18.64 -15.34
CA SER A 204 -8.60 -18.47 -16.16
C SER A 204 -8.68 -17.08 -16.79
N PRO A 205 -9.02 -16.95 -18.08
CA PRO A 205 -9.28 -15.66 -18.71
C PRO A 205 -10.52 -14.95 -18.14
N ASN A 206 -11.38 -15.66 -17.43
CA ASN A 206 -12.65 -15.16 -16.89
C ASN A 206 -12.55 -14.75 -15.41
N PHE A 207 -11.35 -14.53 -14.88
CA PHE A 207 -11.17 -14.21 -13.46
C PHE A 207 -11.96 -12.96 -13.01
N ALA A 208 -12.15 -11.98 -13.91
CA ALA A 208 -12.93 -10.78 -13.62
C ALA A 208 -14.44 -11.04 -13.45
N GLN A 209 -14.92 -12.25 -13.82
CA GLN A 209 -16.31 -12.66 -13.65
C GLN A 209 -16.56 -13.45 -12.36
N LEU A 210 -15.50 -13.74 -11.59
CA LEU A 210 -15.67 -14.33 -10.27
C LEU A 210 -16.44 -13.34 -9.37
N PRO A 211 -17.39 -13.81 -8.55
CA PRO A 211 -18.28 -12.92 -7.78
C PRO A 211 -17.56 -11.92 -6.87
N ILE A 212 -16.37 -12.28 -6.40
CA ILE A 212 -15.56 -11.40 -5.55
C ILE A 212 -14.88 -10.28 -6.36
N ASN A 213 -14.71 -10.43 -7.65
CA ASN A 213 -14.03 -9.47 -8.52
C ASN A 213 -14.98 -8.60 -9.31
#